data_d7d08052ed041c541ef13217d6297ad2
#
_entry.id   d7d08052ed041c541ef13217d6297ad2
#
_cell.length_a   1.000
_cell.length_b   1.000
_cell.length_c   1.000
_cell.angle_alpha   90.00
_cell.angle_beta   90.00
_cell.angle_gamma   90.00
#
_symmetry.space_group_name_H-M   'P 1'
#
loop_
_entity.id
_entity.type
_entity.pdbx_description
1 polymer ?
#
loop_
_entity_poly.entity_id
_entity_poly.type
_entity_poly.pdbx_seq_one_letter_code
_entity_poly.pdbx_strand_id
1 'polypeptide(L)'
;MAALPSSTFQRLLYPRTSIPSPAPVVNGTRRANLPVPAIARSTGRSPASSLPPFQQGGLDSLCGLYSIVNAERFINHSSDDAAQELFDSIIHYLSRRRLLAKLLIGGVIHRQMLQIMNDVVGDRIPNLWIPWRGVPTPELDAFWRSVQSFLDGTPGRAIILGMQGYHDHWTVIENISDRSIGLYDSALIKRLPRSGCSTFGSNGRRKHQLLPAQTYYLSNNYPFAS
;
A
#
# COMPACT_ATOMS: atom_id res chain seq x y z
N MET A 1 2.90 3.00 51.62
CA MET A 1 3.26 3.86 50.50
C MET A 1 4.55 3.33 49.91
N ALA A 2 4.49 2.54 48.83
CA ALA A 2 5.65 2.04 48.10
C ALA A 2 5.46 2.42 46.64
N ALA A 3 6.36 3.22 46.10
CA ALA A 3 6.37 3.70 44.75
C ALA A 3 6.85 2.58 43.80
N LEU A 4 6.11 2.35 42.70
CA LEU A 4 6.49 1.44 41.62
C LEU A 4 7.46 2.14 40.66
N PRO A 5 8.48 1.46 40.13
CA PRO A 5 9.45 2.05 39.23
C PRO A 5 8.90 2.22 37.81
N SER A 6 9.18 3.37 37.21
CA SER A 6 8.92 3.74 35.82
C SER A 6 9.68 2.83 34.87
N SER A 7 8.98 2.08 34.04
CA SER A 7 9.56 1.30 32.93
C SER A 7 10.00 2.23 31.81
N THR A 8 11.29 2.32 31.59
CA THR A 8 11.97 3.01 30.51
C THR A 8 11.64 2.33 29.18
N PHE A 9 10.81 2.96 28.36
CA PHE A 9 10.61 2.56 26.96
C PHE A 9 11.87 2.91 26.17
N GLN A 10 12.65 1.89 25.87
CA GLN A 10 13.82 1.98 25.00
C GLN A 10 13.36 2.31 23.59
N ARG A 11 13.62 3.54 23.13
CA ARG A 11 13.45 3.98 21.73
C ARG A 11 14.44 3.20 20.87
N LEU A 12 13.95 2.29 20.03
CA LEU A 12 14.67 1.81 18.87
C LEU A 12 14.79 2.96 17.87
N LEU A 13 15.95 3.61 17.89
CA LEU A 13 16.36 4.63 16.93
C LEU A 13 16.73 3.94 15.61
N TYR A 14 15.93 4.11 14.57
CA TYR A 14 16.36 3.85 13.22
C TYR A 14 17.38 4.91 12.80
N PRO A 15 18.50 4.55 12.13
CA PRO A 15 19.49 5.51 11.70
C PRO A 15 18.87 6.44 10.63
N ARG A 16 19.04 7.75 10.85
CA ARG A 16 18.77 8.77 9.83
C ARG A 16 19.83 8.63 8.74
N THR A 17 19.47 8.07 7.60
CA THR A 17 20.26 8.22 6.38
C THR A 17 19.99 9.60 5.79
N SER A 18 21.03 10.42 5.73
CA SER A 18 21.03 11.74 5.10
C SER A 18 20.83 11.59 3.59
N ILE A 19 19.86 12.33 3.05
CA ILE A 19 19.63 12.48 1.61
C ILE A 19 20.82 13.22 1.00
N PRO A 20 21.52 12.69 -0.03
CA PRO A 20 22.56 13.43 -0.71
C PRO A 20 21.96 14.57 -1.55
N SER A 21 22.57 15.74 -1.44
CA SER A 21 22.29 16.95 -2.22
C SER A 21 22.60 16.72 -3.71
N PRO A 22 21.81 17.25 -4.66
CA PRO A 22 22.09 17.09 -6.07
C PRO A 22 23.37 17.83 -6.48
N ALA A 23 24.22 17.14 -7.24
CA ALA A 23 25.44 17.66 -7.80
C ALA A 23 25.20 18.79 -8.83
N PRO A 24 26.13 19.74 -9.00
CA PRO A 24 25.97 20.87 -9.92
C PRO A 24 26.02 20.43 -11.39
N VAL A 25 25.12 21.03 -12.19
CA VAL A 25 25.02 20.85 -13.62
C VAL A 25 26.23 21.52 -14.29
N VAL A 26 27.09 20.75 -14.96
CA VAL A 26 28.16 21.23 -15.82
C VAL A 26 27.60 21.38 -17.24
N ASN A 27 27.54 22.63 -17.73
CA ASN A 27 27.29 22.95 -19.13
C ASN A 27 28.49 22.56 -19.99
N GLY A 28 28.27 21.73 -21.01
CA GLY A 28 29.31 21.43 -21.96
C GLY A 28 28.89 20.61 -23.17
N THR A 29 28.86 21.29 -24.33
CA THR A 29 29.08 20.80 -25.70
C THR A 29 27.97 20.04 -26.45
N ARG A 30 27.54 20.71 -27.52
CA ARG A 30 26.73 20.18 -28.64
C ARG A 30 27.29 18.85 -29.14
N ARG A 31 26.45 17.82 -29.21
CA ARG A 31 26.67 16.64 -30.04
C ARG A 31 25.49 16.41 -30.96
N ALA A 32 25.87 15.99 -32.19
CA ALA A 32 25.04 15.78 -33.36
C ALA A 32 23.83 14.89 -33.13
N ASN A 33 22.72 15.26 -33.77
CA ASN A 33 21.48 14.48 -33.88
C ASN A 33 21.75 13.15 -34.58
N LEU A 34 21.77 12.05 -33.81
CA LEU A 34 21.52 10.72 -34.32
C LEU A 34 20.07 10.37 -34.05
N PRO A 35 19.33 9.72 -34.97
CA PRO A 35 17.95 9.34 -34.74
C PRO A 35 17.89 8.31 -33.59
N VAL A 36 17.24 8.67 -32.51
CA VAL A 36 16.90 7.74 -31.42
C VAL A 36 15.91 6.73 -31.97
N PRO A 37 16.20 5.41 -31.94
CA PRO A 37 15.20 4.42 -32.31
C PRO A 37 14.00 4.59 -31.37
N ALA A 38 12.81 4.66 -31.97
CA ALA A 38 11.55 4.69 -31.24
C ALA A 38 11.48 3.44 -30.33
N ILE A 39 11.70 3.65 -29.02
CA ILE A 39 11.45 2.62 -28.02
C ILE A 39 9.93 2.39 -28.08
N ALA A 40 9.52 1.29 -28.65
CA ALA A 40 8.17 0.82 -28.59
C ALA A 40 7.79 0.80 -27.10
N ARG A 41 6.87 1.69 -26.70
CA ARG A 41 6.25 1.65 -25.40
C ARG A 41 5.50 0.32 -25.30
N SER A 42 6.17 -0.68 -24.74
CA SER A 42 5.47 -1.87 -24.31
C SER A 42 4.47 -1.40 -23.26
N THR A 43 3.20 -1.43 -23.59
CA THR A 43 2.12 -1.37 -22.63
C THR A 43 2.17 -2.68 -21.86
N GLY A 44 3.18 -2.80 -21.00
CA GLY A 44 3.37 -3.93 -20.11
C GLY A 44 2.22 -3.98 -19.12
N ARG A 45 1.15 -4.62 -19.52
CA ARG A 45 0.15 -5.11 -18.60
C ARG A 45 0.87 -6.18 -17.79
N SER A 46 1.21 -5.89 -16.53
CA SER A 46 1.57 -6.95 -15.57
C SER A 46 0.55 -8.06 -15.71
N PRO A 47 0.95 -9.34 -15.75
CA PRO A 47 -0.02 -10.41 -15.75
C PRO A 47 -0.91 -10.21 -14.52
N ALA A 48 -2.13 -9.75 -14.76
CA ALA A 48 -3.13 -9.64 -13.72
C ALA A 48 -3.19 -10.99 -13.02
N SER A 49 -3.25 -11.01 -11.69
CA SER A 49 -3.47 -12.25 -10.96
C SER A 49 -4.63 -12.99 -11.65
N SER A 50 -4.42 -14.22 -12.09
CA SER A 50 -5.45 -15.02 -12.74
C SER A 50 -6.63 -15.32 -11.82
N LEU A 51 -6.44 -15.14 -10.52
CA LEU A 51 -7.42 -15.40 -9.48
C LEU A 51 -8.13 -14.10 -9.07
N PRO A 52 -9.45 -14.12 -8.81
CA PRO A 52 -10.19 -12.95 -8.35
C PRO A 52 -9.85 -12.60 -6.90
N PRO A 53 -10.05 -11.33 -6.47
CA PRO A 53 -9.90 -10.95 -5.08
C PRO A 53 -10.99 -11.62 -4.21
N PHE A 54 -10.64 -11.93 -2.97
CA PHE A 54 -11.63 -12.30 -1.96
C PHE A 54 -12.52 -11.09 -1.64
N GLN A 55 -13.81 -11.36 -1.49
CA GLN A 55 -14.80 -10.32 -1.25
C GLN A 55 -15.24 -10.33 0.20
N GLN A 56 -15.37 -9.13 0.79
CA GLN A 56 -15.94 -8.99 2.12
C GLN A 56 -17.45 -9.18 2.10
N GLY A 57 -18.02 -9.55 3.24
CA GLY A 57 -19.47 -9.61 3.43
C GLY A 57 -20.10 -8.20 3.46
N GLY A 58 -21.42 -8.14 3.19
CA GLY A 58 -22.16 -6.87 3.20
C GLY A 58 -22.45 -6.32 4.61
N LEU A 59 -22.11 -7.08 5.67
CA LEU A 59 -22.42 -6.73 7.06
C LEU A 59 -21.18 -6.58 7.95
N ASP A 60 -19.99 -6.76 7.39
CA ASP A 60 -18.75 -6.61 8.13
C ASP A 60 -17.97 -5.38 7.67
N SER A 61 -17.09 -4.90 8.53
CA SER A 61 -16.16 -3.77 8.26
C SER A 61 -14.72 -4.27 8.11
N LEU A 62 -14.51 -5.46 7.56
CA LEU A 62 -13.20 -6.13 7.50
C LEU A 62 -12.40 -5.82 6.23
N CYS A 63 -12.71 -4.75 5.49
CA CYS A 63 -11.98 -4.38 4.27
C CYS A 63 -10.45 -4.38 4.46
N GLY A 64 -9.95 -3.97 5.63
CA GLY A 64 -8.52 -4.00 5.94
C GLY A 64 -7.95 -5.42 5.98
N LEU A 65 -8.66 -6.40 6.57
CA LEU A 65 -8.24 -7.79 6.61
C LEU A 65 -8.24 -8.40 5.21
N TYR A 66 -9.32 -8.18 4.47
CA TYR A 66 -9.41 -8.63 3.08
C TYR A 66 -8.33 -7.99 2.20
N SER A 67 -7.98 -6.72 2.42
CA SER A 67 -6.89 -6.08 1.68
C SER A 67 -5.54 -6.71 1.98
N ILE A 68 -5.27 -7.14 3.20
CA ILE A 68 -4.05 -7.88 3.55
C ILE A 68 -4.00 -9.22 2.80
N VAL A 69 -5.07 -10.02 2.89
CA VAL A 69 -5.15 -11.33 2.26
C VAL A 69 -5.08 -11.21 0.73
N ASN A 70 -5.77 -10.22 0.17
CA ASN A 70 -5.74 -9.94 -1.26
C ASN A 70 -4.37 -9.46 -1.74
N ALA A 71 -3.65 -8.64 -0.95
CA ALA A 71 -2.29 -8.22 -1.29
C ALA A 71 -1.32 -9.41 -1.28
N GLU A 72 -1.39 -10.27 -0.27
CA GLU A 72 -0.58 -11.50 -0.19
C GLU A 72 -0.87 -12.42 -1.38
N ARG A 73 -2.15 -12.67 -1.68
CA ARG A 73 -2.56 -13.45 -2.83
C ARG A 73 -2.04 -12.86 -4.15
N PHE A 74 -2.10 -11.55 -4.31
CA PHE A 74 -1.62 -10.88 -5.51
C PHE A 74 -0.11 -10.98 -5.67
N ILE A 75 0.65 -10.84 -4.58
CA ILE A 75 2.12 -10.88 -4.57
C ILE A 75 2.64 -12.29 -4.78
N ASN A 76 2.08 -13.28 -4.06
CA ASN A 76 2.61 -14.65 -3.98
C ASN A 76 1.85 -15.65 -4.84
N HIS A 77 0.77 -15.23 -5.51
CA HIS A 77 -0.13 -16.11 -6.26
C HIS A 77 -0.66 -17.28 -5.41
N SER A 78 -0.94 -17.02 -4.14
CA SER A 78 -1.33 -18.02 -3.16
C SER A 78 -2.66 -18.70 -3.51
N SER A 79 -2.76 -19.98 -3.17
CA SER A 79 -4.00 -20.76 -3.29
C SER A 79 -5.09 -20.23 -2.35
N ASP A 80 -6.32 -20.70 -2.56
CA ASP A 80 -7.44 -20.38 -1.68
C ASP A 80 -7.18 -20.87 -0.24
N ASP A 81 -6.61 -22.05 -0.10
CA ASP A 81 -6.27 -22.64 1.22
C ASP A 81 -5.23 -21.78 1.96
N ALA A 82 -4.16 -21.38 1.29
CA ALA A 82 -3.14 -20.53 1.88
C ALA A 82 -3.66 -19.15 2.29
N ALA A 83 -4.56 -18.60 1.49
CA ALA A 83 -5.24 -17.34 1.80
C ALA A 83 -6.20 -17.48 2.99
N GLN A 84 -6.93 -18.60 3.07
CA GLN A 84 -7.79 -18.94 4.22
C GLN A 84 -6.95 -19.08 5.49
N GLU A 85 -5.85 -19.81 5.45
CA GLU A 85 -4.92 -19.95 6.59
C GLU A 85 -4.42 -18.59 7.11
N LEU A 86 -4.07 -17.66 6.19
CA LEU A 86 -3.67 -16.32 6.57
C LEU A 86 -4.83 -15.57 7.24
N PHE A 87 -6.03 -15.62 6.65
CA PHE A 87 -7.22 -14.98 7.22
C PHE A 87 -7.51 -15.51 8.62
N ASP A 88 -7.51 -16.84 8.82
CA ASP A 88 -7.73 -17.49 10.11
C ASP A 88 -6.66 -17.08 11.13
N SER A 89 -5.40 -16.99 10.72
CA SER A 89 -4.29 -16.53 11.56
C SER A 89 -4.53 -15.09 12.06
N ILE A 90 -4.99 -14.21 11.19
CA ILE A 90 -5.35 -12.82 11.54
C ILE A 90 -6.53 -12.82 12.53
N ILE A 91 -7.57 -13.60 12.27
CA ILE A 91 -8.76 -13.71 13.15
C ILE A 91 -8.36 -14.23 14.54
N HIS A 92 -7.53 -15.28 14.62
CA HIS A 92 -7.03 -15.80 15.88
C HIS A 92 -6.17 -14.78 16.64
N TYR A 93 -5.30 -14.05 15.95
CA TYR A 93 -4.48 -12.98 16.53
C TYR A 93 -5.38 -11.89 17.15
N LEU A 94 -6.39 -11.42 16.42
CA LEU A 94 -7.32 -10.40 16.88
C LEU A 94 -8.22 -10.87 18.03
N SER A 95 -8.66 -12.12 17.98
CA SER A 95 -9.46 -12.75 19.03
C SER A 95 -8.70 -12.81 20.35
N ARG A 96 -7.44 -13.29 20.33
CA ARG A 96 -6.59 -13.32 21.53
C ARG A 96 -6.34 -11.93 22.14
N ARG A 97 -6.33 -10.88 21.32
CA ARG A 97 -6.21 -9.49 21.77
C ARG A 97 -7.54 -8.85 22.14
N ARG A 98 -8.66 -9.58 22.05
CA ARG A 98 -10.03 -9.09 22.29
C ARG A 98 -10.42 -7.90 21.41
N LEU A 99 -9.88 -7.85 20.19
CA LEU A 99 -10.12 -6.76 19.24
C LEU A 99 -11.17 -7.14 18.18
N LEU A 100 -11.42 -8.44 17.95
CA LEU A 100 -12.21 -8.93 16.82
C LEU A 100 -13.61 -8.29 16.77
N ALA A 101 -14.37 -8.29 17.86
CA ALA A 101 -15.72 -7.72 17.87
C ALA A 101 -15.73 -6.22 17.53
N LYS A 102 -14.74 -5.47 18.04
CA LYS A 102 -14.60 -4.04 17.71
C LYS A 102 -14.32 -3.82 16.24
N LEU A 103 -13.48 -4.66 15.64
CA LEU A 103 -13.08 -4.53 14.23
C LEU A 103 -14.17 -4.98 13.27
N LEU A 104 -14.96 -5.97 13.61
CA LEU A 104 -16.14 -6.38 12.84
C LEU A 104 -17.12 -5.22 12.63
N ILE A 105 -17.26 -4.35 13.62
CA ILE A 105 -18.23 -3.24 13.61
C ILE A 105 -17.57 -1.95 13.07
N GLY A 106 -16.37 -1.64 13.53
CA GLY A 106 -15.72 -0.33 13.31
C GLY A 106 -14.60 -0.31 12.30
N GLY A 107 -14.27 -1.45 11.69
CA GLY A 107 -13.16 -1.56 10.74
C GLY A 107 -11.78 -1.51 11.39
N VAL A 108 -10.76 -1.63 10.55
CA VAL A 108 -9.34 -1.66 10.92
C VAL A 108 -8.73 -0.27 10.74
N ILE A 109 -8.21 0.31 11.80
CA ILE A 109 -7.48 1.58 11.72
C ILE A 109 -6.00 1.33 11.38
N HIS A 110 -5.29 2.38 10.92
CA HIS A 110 -3.88 2.33 10.50
C HIS A 110 -2.96 1.63 11.53
N ARG A 111 -3.09 1.94 12.83
CA ARG A 111 -2.26 1.31 13.87
C ARG A 111 -2.45 -0.21 13.94
N GLN A 112 -3.69 -0.67 13.82
CA GLN A 112 -4.01 -2.10 13.86
C GLN A 112 -3.55 -2.80 12.58
N MET A 113 -3.70 -2.14 11.43
CA MET A 113 -3.16 -2.62 10.16
C MET A 113 -1.66 -2.90 10.29
N LEU A 114 -0.87 -1.93 10.80
CA LEU A 114 0.56 -2.12 11.05
C LEU A 114 0.87 -3.28 11.99
N GLN A 115 0.11 -3.42 13.07
CA GLN A 115 0.31 -4.52 14.02
C GLN A 115 0.07 -5.88 13.36
N ILE A 116 -1.01 -6.01 12.58
CA ILE A 116 -1.30 -7.26 11.86
C ILE A 116 -0.19 -7.55 10.83
N MET A 117 0.21 -6.54 10.06
CA MET A 117 1.28 -6.70 9.05
C MET A 117 2.59 -7.17 9.67
N ASN A 118 3.00 -6.59 10.81
CA ASN A 118 4.25 -6.97 11.46
C ASN A 118 4.16 -8.29 12.22
N ASP A 119 3.05 -8.55 12.94
CA ASP A 119 2.97 -9.66 13.88
C ASP A 119 2.46 -10.97 13.24
N VAL A 120 1.79 -10.89 12.07
CA VAL A 120 1.16 -12.05 11.42
C VAL A 120 1.64 -12.27 9.98
N VAL A 121 1.89 -11.18 9.23
CA VAL A 121 2.13 -11.25 7.78
C VAL A 121 3.61 -11.22 7.42
N GLY A 122 4.49 -10.74 8.32
CA GLY A 122 5.88 -10.43 8.03
C GLY A 122 6.67 -11.54 7.34
N ASP A 123 6.43 -12.81 7.70
CA ASP A 123 7.11 -13.96 7.08
C ASP A 123 6.63 -14.23 5.64
N ARG A 124 5.41 -13.83 5.29
CA ARG A 124 4.84 -14.03 3.94
C ARG A 124 5.15 -12.88 3.00
N ILE A 125 5.24 -11.65 3.53
CA ILE A 125 5.59 -10.43 2.81
C ILE A 125 6.68 -9.70 3.59
N PRO A 126 7.96 -10.02 3.35
CA PRO A 126 9.07 -9.55 4.20
C PRO A 126 9.36 -8.07 4.08
N ASN A 127 8.98 -7.43 2.97
CA ASN A 127 9.29 -6.02 2.75
C ASN A 127 8.01 -5.18 2.80
N LEU A 128 7.92 -4.35 3.84
CA LEU A 128 6.86 -3.38 4.05
C LEU A 128 7.47 -1.99 4.21
N TRP A 129 7.00 -1.03 3.42
CA TRP A 129 7.42 0.36 3.47
C TRP A 129 6.22 1.30 3.38
N ILE A 130 6.25 2.40 4.15
CA ILE A 130 5.24 3.45 4.14
C ILE A 130 5.96 4.78 3.86
N PRO A 131 6.13 5.16 2.59
CA PRO A 131 7.01 6.27 2.18
C PRO A 131 6.59 7.62 2.77
N TRP A 132 5.30 7.80 3.04
CA TRP A 132 4.74 9.06 3.49
C TRP A 132 4.43 9.10 5.00
N ARG A 133 4.93 8.12 5.77
CA ARG A 133 4.72 8.09 7.22
C ARG A 133 5.60 9.12 7.92
N GLY A 134 4.96 10.03 8.66
CA GLY A 134 5.69 11.05 9.44
C GLY A 134 6.30 12.17 8.60
N VAL A 135 5.92 12.28 7.33
CA VAL A 135 6.30 13.38 6.45
C VAL A 135 5.05 14.13 5.97
N PRO A 136 5.18 15.35 5.46
CA PRO A 136 4.03 16.09 4.92
C PRO A 136 3.30 15.33 3.82
N THR A 137 1.98 15.47 3.77
CA THR A 137 1.15 14.90 2.71
C THR A 137 1.61 15.40 1.34
N PRO A 138 1.92 14.51 0.40
CA PRO A 138 2.38 14.90 -0.92
C PRO A 138 1.23 15.44 -1.77
N GLU A 139 1.56 16.26 -2.77
CA GLU A 139 0.65 16.56 -3.87
C GLU A 139 0.26 15.28 -4.62
N LEU A 140 -0.95 15.27 -5.22
CA LEU A 140 -1.48 14.11 -5.92
C LEU A 140 -0.51 13.59 -7.00
N ASP A 141 0.18 14.48 -7.71
CA ASP A 141 1.10 14.12 -8.77
C ASP A 141 2.37 13.44 -8.24
N ALA A 142 2.87 13.86 -7.08
CA ALA A 142 4.01 13.21 -6.42
C ALA A 142 3.62 11.83 -5.91
N PHE A 143 2.46 11.70 -5.26
CA PHE A 143 1.91 10.43 -4.82
C PHE A 143 1.72 9.47 -6.01
N TRP A 144 1.12 9.96 -7.10
CA TRP A 144 0.85 9.16 -8.30
C TRP A 144 2.11 8.60 -8.94
N ARG A 145 3.15 9.46 -9.13
CA ARG A 145 4.46 9.02 -9.65
C ARG A 145 5.13 8.00 -8.73
N SER A 146 5.05 8.17 -7.42
CA SER A 146 5.61 7.20 -6.46
C SER A 146 4.96 5.83 -6.61
N VAL A 147 3.62 5.77 -6.71
CA VAL A 147 2.87 4.53 -6.93
C VAL A 147 3.23 3.91 -8.28
N GLN A 148 3.30 4.73 -9.36
CA GLN A 148 3.69 4.25 -10.69
C GLN A 148 5.11 3.66 -10.69
N SER A 149 6.07 4.38 -10.12
CA SER A 149 7.47 3.93 -10.04
C SER A 149 7.62 2.64 -9.24
N PHE A 150 6.82 2.47 -8.19
CA PHE A 150 6.88 1.25 -7.40
C PHE A 150 6.28 0.05 -8.14
N LEU A 151 5.14 0.23 -8.82
CA LEU A 151 4.44 -0.86 -9.51
C LEU A 151 4.94 -1.13 -10.93
N ASP A 152 5.86 -0.39 -11.48
CA ASP A 152 6.38 -0.35 -12.86
C ASP A 152 6.44 -1.67 -13.67
N GLY A 153 5.58 -2.62 -13.36
CA GLY A 153 5.51 -3.95 -13.94
C GLY A 153 6.38 -4.99 -13.23
N THR A 154 7.05 -4.64 -12.14
CA THR A 154 7.84 -5.59 -11.36
C THR A 154 6.93 -6.58 -10.62
N PRO A 155 7.04 -7.90 -10.88
CA PRO A 155 6.26 -8.92 -10.19
C PRO A 155 6.54 -8.95 -8.69
N GLY A 156 5.58 -9.47 -7.91
CA GLY A 156 5.75 -9.63 -6.46
C GLY A 156 5.66 -8.32 -5.69
N ARG A 157 5.02 -7.29 -6.27
CA ARG A 157 4.74 -6.00 -5.63
C ARG A 157 3.25 -5.71 -5.59
N ALA A 158 2.78 -5.16 -4.49
CA ALA A 158 1.43 -4.63 -4.34
C ALA A 158 1.43 -3.42 -3.42
N ILE A 159 0.37 -2.63 -3.47
CA ILE A 159 0.17 -1.51 -2.55
C ILE A 159 -1.19 -1.66 -1.88
N ILE A 160 -1.22 -1.67 -0.54
CA ILE A 160 -2.47 -1.47 0.19
C ILE A 160 -2.68 0.03 0.38
N LEU A 161 -3.82 0.53 -0.04
CA LEU A 161 -4.22 1.92 -0.01
C LEU A 161 -5.35 2.14 0.98
N GLY A 162 -5.15 3.03 1.95
CA GLY A 162 -6.24 3.62 2.73
C GLY A 162 -6.86 4.79 1.98
N MET A 163 -8.18 4.86 1.96
CA MET A 163 -8.90 5.98 1.35
C MET A 163 -10.12 6.38 2.16
N GLN A 164 -10.56 7.64 1.97
CA GLN A 164 -11.72 8.25 2.62
C GLN A 164 -12.56 9.04 1.61
N GLY A 165 -13.68 9.57 2.07
CA GLY A 165 -14.59 10.36 1.27
C GLY A 165 -15.81 9.56 0.82
N TYR A 166 -15.96 9.30 -0.47
CA TYR A 166 -17.08 8.49 -0.96
C TYR A 166 -17.03 7.05 -0.46
N HIS A 167 -15.82 6.51 -0.26
CA HIS A 167 -15.54 5.23 0.40
C HIS A 167 -14.57 5.48 1.54
N ASP A 168 -14.90 5.02 2.74
CA ASP A 168 -13.99 4.89 3.87
C ASP A 168 -13.51 3.43 3.89
N HIS A 169 -12.34 3.17 3.25
CA HIS A 169 -12.05 1.83 2.77
C HIS A 169 -10.54 1.55 2.67
N TRP A 170 -10.18 0.28 2.84
CA TRP A 170 -8.88 -0.28 2.52
C TRP A 170 -8.98 -1.12 1.25
N THR A 171 -8.06 -0.95 0.34
CA THR A 171 -8.04 -1.66 -0.94
C THR A 171 -6.62 -1.98 -1.40
N VAL A 172 -6.47 -2.83 -2.41
CA VAL A 172 -5.18 -3.14 -3.04
C VAL A 172 -5.11 -2.46 -4.41
N ILE A 173 -4.00 -1.78 -4.67
CA ILE A 173 -3.71 -1.28 -6.02
C ILE A 173 -3.12 -2.41 -6.85
N GLU A 174 -3.83 -2.81 -7.89
CA GLU A 174 -3.41 -3.80 -8.87
C GLU A 174 -2.53 -3.19 -9.95
N ASN A 175 -2.95 -2.04 -10.47
CA ASN A 175 -2.24 -1.34 -11.54
C ASN A 175 -2.53 0.15 -11.48
N ILE A 176 -1.72 0.93 -12.19
CA ILE A 176 -1.89 2.38 -12.27
C ILE A 176 -1.51 2.88 -13.67
N SER A 177 -2.30 3.82 -14.18
CA SER A 177 -2.04 4.55 -15.42
C SER A 177 -2.02 6.05 -15.13
N ASP A 178 -1.72 6.88 -16.12
CA ASP A 178 -1.79 8.34 -15.96
C ASP A 178 -3.19 8.84 -15.60
N ARG A 179 -4.24 8.06 -15.90
CA ARG A 179 -5.65 8.47 -15.77
C ARG A 179 -6.40 7.79 -14.64
N SER A 180 -5.94 6.65 -14.14
CA SER A 180 -6.68 5.87 -13.14
C SER A 180 -5.80 4.86 -12.39
N ILE A 181 -6.24 4.53 -11.20
CA ILE A 181 -5.78 3.39 -10.40
C ILE A 181 -6.75 2.23 -10.63
N GLY A 182 -6.25 1.05 -11.01
CA GLY A 182 -6.98 -0.20 -11.00
C GLY A 182 -6.85 -0.89 -9.65
N LEU A 183 -7.93 -1.49 -9.18
CA LEU A 183 -8.03 -2.05 -7.83
C LEU A 183 -8.32 -3.55 -7.88
N TYR A 184 -7.63 -4.28 -7.01
CA TYR A 184 -7.89 -5.66 -6.63
C TYR A 184 -8.61 -5.64 -5.27
N ASP A 185 -9.92 -5.46 -5.32
CA ASP A 185 -10.72 -4.91 -4.22
C ASP A 185 -11.79 -5.86 -3.69
N SER A 186 -11.96 -5.88 -2.36
CA SER A 186 -12.91 -6.75 -1.66
C SER A 186 -14.37 -6.30 -1.75
N ALA A 187 -14.64 -5.02 -2.07
CA ALA A 187 -15.99 -4.47 -2.24
C ALA A 187 -16.34 -4.22 -3.72
N LEU A 188 -15.60 -4.88 -4.65
CA LEU A 188 -15.83 -4.79 -6.10
C LEU A 188 -15.59 -3.40 -6.72
N ILE A 189 -14.88 -2.52 -6.06
CA ILE A 189 -14.46 -1.24 -6.62
C ILE A 189 -13.32 -1.53 -7.60
N LYS A 190 -13.55 -1.36 -8.90
CA LYS A 190 -12.57 -1.75 -9.91
C LYS A 190 -11.56 -0.67 -10.26
N ARG A 191 -11.95 0.60 -10.10
CA ARG A 191 -11.13 1.72 -10.59
C ARG A 191 -11.44 3.03 -9.90
N LEU A 192 -10.38 3.82 -9.66
CA LEU A 192 -10.47 5.20 -9.22
C LEU A 192 -9.93 6.11 -10.34
N PRO A 193 -10.74 6.99 -10.94
CA PRO A 193 -10.24 7.97 -11.90
C PRO A 193 -9.39 9.03 -11.20
N ARG A 194 -8.24 9.40 -11.75
CA ARG A 194 -7.33 10.41 -11.17
C ARG A 194 -8.02 11.74 -10.92
N SER A 195 -8.90 12.15 -11.83
CA SER A 195 -9.69 13.38 -11.68
C SER A 195 -10.64 13.36 -10.48
N GLY A 196 -11.00 12.18 -10.00
CA GLY A 196 -11.84 11.96 -8.81
C GLY A 196 -11.05 11.84 -7.50
N CYS A 197 -9.69 11.88 -7.54
CA CYS A 197 -8.82 11.67 -6.40
C CYS A 197 -8.19 12.96 -5.88
N SER A 198 -7.88 12.98 -4.58
CA SER A 198 -7.12 14.02 -3.88
C SER A 198 -6.28 13.38 -2.77
N THR A 199 -5.19 14.00 -2.37
CA THR A 199 -4.39 13.62 -1.18
C THR A 199 -4.69 14.50 0.04
N PHE A 200 -5.34 15.66 -0.13
CA PHE A 200 -5.60 16.63 0.94
C PHE A 200 -7.04 16.66 1.48
N GLY A 201 -7.96 15.97 0.82
CA GLY A 201 -9.36 15.93 1.21
C GLY A 201 -10.26 15.62 0.04
N SER A 202 -11.49 15.21 0.35
CA SER A 202 -12.53 15.00 -0.65
C SER A 202 -13.40 16.25 -0.82
N ASN A 203 -13.91 16.45 -2.02
CA ASN A 203 -14.86 17.52 -2.35
C ASN A 203 -15.82 17.04 -3.46
N GLY A 204 -16.73 17.90 -3.93
CA GLY A 204 -17.74 17.54 -4.93
C GLY A 204 -17.18 16.95 -6.23
N ARG A 205 -15.98 17.36 -6.66
CA ARG A 205 -15.30 16.82 -7.85
C ARG A 205 -14.35 15.68 -7.50
N ARG A 206 -13.58 15.82 -6.40
CA ARG A 206 -12.60 14.83 -5.92
C ARG A 206 -13.21 14.06 -4.76
N LYS A 207 -13.99 13.04 -5.09
CA LYS A 207 -14.79 12.28 -4.13
C LYS A 207 -13.94 11.32 -3.28
N HIS A 208 -12.75 10.93 -3.77
CA HIS A 208 -11.87 9.97 -3.12
C HIS A 208 -10.64 10.67 -2.56
N GLN A 209 -10.53 10.69 -1.25
CA GLN A 209 -9.31 11.11 -0.58
C GLN A 209 -8.40 9.89 -0.44
N LEU A 210 -7.25 9.91 -1.10
CA LEU A 210 -6.20 8.93 -0.89
C LEU A 210 -5.41 9.32 0.37
N LEU A 211 -5.02 8.33 1.16
CA LEU A 211 -4.32 8.55 2.43
C LEU A 211 -2.85 8.12 2.32
N PRO A 212 -1.90 8.99 1.89
CA PRO A 212 -0.51 8.61 1.67
C PRO A 212 0.15 8.02 2.91
N ALA A 213 -0.09 8.60 4.10
CA ALA A 213 0.43 8.10 5.38
C ALA A 213 -0.15 6.72 5.79
N GLN A 214 -1.18 6.26 5.10
CA GLN A 214 -1.83 4.96 5.25
C GLN A 214 -1.75 4.15 3.96
N THR A 215 -0.68 4.31 3.21
CA THR A 215 -0.41 3.56 1.97
C THR A 215 0.82 2.70 2.19
N TYR A 216 0.65 1.38 2.06
CA TYR A 216 1.65 0.36 2.35
C TYR A 216 2.18 -0.21 1.05
N TYR A 217 3.47 -0.05 0.82
CA TYR A 217 4.21 -0.62 -0.30
C TYR A 217 4.74 -1.99 0.14
N LEU A 218 4.39 -3.03 -0.57
CA LEU A 218 4.62 -4.42 -0.20
C LEU A 218 5.39 -5.15 -1.30
N SER A 219 6.38 -5.96 -0.92
CA SER A 219 7.12 -6.80 -1.86
C SER A 219 7.63 -8.08 -1.22
N ASN A 220 7.63 -9.18 -1.99
CA ASN A 220 8.33 -10.42 -1.64
C ASN A 220 9.76 -10.47 -2.22
N ASN A 221 10.13 -9.56 -3.11
CA ASN A 221 11.45 -9.44 -3.70
C ASN A 221 12.36 -8.55 -2.84
N TYR A 222 13.68 -8.67 -3.00
CA TYR A 222 14.72 -7.99 -2.23
C TYR A 222 14.52 -6.47 -2.09
N PRO A 223 15.16 -5.85 -1.06
CA PRO A 223 14.77 -4.53 -0.57
C PRO A 223 14.80 -3.49 -1.68
N PHE A 224 13.90 -2.51 -1.53
CA PHE A 224 13.85 -1.33 -2.39
C PHE A 224 15.25 -0.76 -2.57
N ALA A 225 15.76 -0.72 -3.81
CA ALA A 225 16.98 0.03 -4.11
C ALA A 225 16.72 1.48 -3.69
N SER A 226 17.47 1.92 -2.69
CA SER A 226 17.45 3.27 -2.11
C SER A 226 17.93 4.31 -3.10
#